data_20bea7fb005d33da8a1229fe05806ee6
#
_entry.id   20bea7fb005d33da8a1229fe05806ee6
#
_cell.length_a   1.000
_cell.length_b   1.000
_cell.length_c   1.000
_cell.angle_alpha   90.00
_cell.angle_beta   90.00
_cell.angle_gamma   90.00
#
_symmetry.space_group_name_H-M   'P 1'
#
loop_
_entity.id
_entity.type
_entity.pdbx_description
1 polymer ?
#
loop_
_entity_poly.entity_id
_entity_poly.type
_entity_poly.pdbx_seq_one_letter_code
_entity_poly.pdbx_strand_id
1 'polypeptide(L)'
;MVDDVPLRDAVVHLPHRTSVTAPIPGQGFGAAAPAGLAVARYLETEHLLSTLASVYDDASGTVTSVAQGVRATTRVLVRRPECPEAFSGVVFVELMDMTDGYDVADLWSACQEWIVDEGHAWVGITASPVAADALAHWDAQRYAQLNWRRDPAIPAATVRADDENYTAAAVLDGAEEGLVWDLLAATVLALREGEMLTAPAATVLVGGHSSGGVQVNTFANTLHTPYSEELGRPLVDGYLNVGGGGIRRTLRQDSTMAGVAAWRPARPPQLTVPHITVSSEADHVLFGSALLAERTDLGPLVRHVQVPGAPHRDLTDPARPGPDDVARAGRRAPRGDGHRSRVPLAPVVEAMAGALTCWAISGVEAPPSRWLQLDATGALMRDELGNALGGVRTALANMPCAAFTGASADHLQGHTELISPAAFAEHYGTREDFLAWFDIIDGVSITEGYLTELGHRRQRDVAIALLDGIGAN
;
A
#
# COMPACT_ATOMS: atom_id res chain seq x y z
N MET A 1 28.63 17.82 5.63
CA MET A 1 27.73 18.63 6.47
C MET A 1 26.91 19.45 5.46
N VAL A 2 25.70 19.00 5.17
CA VAL A 2 24.72 19.79 4.45
C VAL A 2 23.84 20.36 5.53
N ASP A 3 23.88 21.66 5.68
CA ASP A 3 23.17 22.40 6.71
C ASP A 3 21.68 22.07 6.70
N ASP A 4 21.17 21.73 7.87
CA ASP A 4 19.75 21.62 8.18
C ASP A 4 19.12 23.01 8.05
N VAL A 5 18.58 23.33 6.87
CA VAL A 5 17.69 24.48 6.70
C VAL A 5 16.29 23.98 7.08
N PRO A 6 15.67 24.52 8.15
CA PRO A 6 14.29 24.16 8.46
C PRO A 6 13.36 24.60 7.33
N LEU A 7 12.40 23.73 6.99
CA LEU A 7 11.32 23.95 6.01
C LEU A 7 10.36 25.10 6.42
N ARG A 8 10.86 26.28 6.65
CA ARG A 8 10.12 27.36 7.34
C ARG A 8 9.49 28.43 6.46
N ASP A 9 9.35 28.30 5.15
CA ASP A 9 8.70 29.36 4.36
C ASP A 9 7.85 28.90 3.16
N ALA A 10 7.43 27.63 3.11
CA ALA A 10 6.42 27.23 2.14
C ALA A 10 5.03 27.47 2.71
N VAL A 11 4.28 28.39 2.11
CA VAL A 11 2.86 28.57 2.43
C VAL A 11 2.11 27.39 1.81
N VAL A 12 2.00 26.30 2.55
CA VAL A 12 1.16 25.16 2.23
C VAL A 12 -0.21 25.44 2.84
N HIS A 13 -1.25 25.39 2.02
CA HIS A 13 -2.61 25.63 2.47
C HIS A 13 -3.47 24.38 2.26
N LEU A 14 -4.35 24.12 3.20
CA LEU A 14 -5.38 23.08 3.03
C LEU A 14 -6.19 23.35 1.76
N PRO A 15 -6.51 22.29 0.99
CA PRO A 15 -7.26 22.44 -0.24
C PRO A 15 -8.69 22.90 0.02
N HIS A 16 -9.18 23.74 -0.86
CA HIS A 16 -10.59 24.12 -0.85
C HIS A 16 -11.40 23.08 -1.63
N ARG A 17 -12.00 22.14 -0.92
CA ARG A 17 -12.92 21.16 -1.51
C ARG A 17 -14.13 21.89 -2.09
N THR A 18 -14.46 21.59 -3.35
CA THR A 18 -15.59 22.21 -4.05
C THR A 18 -16.85 21.37 -4.04
N SER A 19 -16.74 20.05 -4.19
CA SER A 19 -17.87 19.13 -4.17
C SER A 19 -17.49 17.67 -4.04
N VAL A 20 -18.41 16.89 -3.49
CA VAL A 20 -18.48 15.43 -3.62
C VAL A 20 -19.80 15.09 -4.31
N THR A 21 -19.78 14.24 -5.33
CA THR A 21 -21.02 13.83 -6.01
C THR A 21 -21.86 12.92 -5.12
N ALA A 22 -23.16 12.84 -5.40
CA ALA A 22 -23.94 11.69 -4.95
C ALA A 22 -23.31 10.38 -5.50
N PRO A 23 -23.62 9.21 -4.89
CA PRO A 23 -23.14 7.93 -5.42
C PRO A 23 -23.48 7.78 -6.90
N ILE A 24 -22.48 7.39 -7.70
CA ILE A 24 -22.68 7.13 -9.12
C ILE A 24 -23.39 5.79 -9.28
N PRO A 25 -24.54 5.72 -9.96
CA PRO A 25 -25.28 4.46 -10.12
C PRO A 25 -24.50 3.39 -10.89
N GLY A 26 -24.75 2.12 -10.54
CA GLY A 26 -24.13 0.97 -11.19
C GLY A 26 -22.69 0.70 -10.71
N GLN A 27 -22.13 -0.41 -11.17
CA GLN A 27 -20.77 -0.81 -10.82
C GLN A 27 -19.72 -0.02 -11.62
N GLY A 28 -18.69 0.43 -10.94
CA GLY A 28 -17.51 1.05 -11.54
C GLY A 28 -16.41 0.04 -11.85
N PHE A 29 -15.32 0.54 -12.42
CA PHE A 29 -14.10 -0.24 -12.64
C PHE A 29 -13.53 -0.76 -11.30
N GLY A 30 -13.14 -2.03 -11.24
CA GLY A 30 -12.57 -2.63 -10.02
C GLY A 30 -13.56 -2.72 -8.85
N ALA A 31 -14.87 -2.69 -9.14
CA ALA A 31 -15.90 -2.88 -8.13
C ALA A 31 -15.78 -4.26 -7.47
N ALA A 32 -16.01 -4.30 -6.14
CA ALA A 32 -16.04 -5.57 -5.43
C ALA A 32 -17.25 -6.42 -5.88
N ALA A 33 -17.11 -7.75 -5.79
CA ALA A 33 -18.21 -8.65 -6.11
C ALA A 33 -19.41 -8.38 -5.16
N PRO A 34 -20.60 -8.00 -5.68
CA PRO A 34 -21.73 -7.60 -4.83
C PRO A 34 -22.15 -8.68 -3.84
N ALA A 35 -22.06 -9.95 -4.24
CA ALA A 35 -22.43 -11.08 -3.37
C ALA A 35 -21.55 -11.16 -2.13
N GLY A 36 -20.24 -10.90 -2.23
CA GLY A 36 -19.32 -10.89 -1.10
C GLY A 36 -19.62 -9.75 -0.12
N LEU A 37 -19.84 -8.54 -0.64
CA LEU A 37 -20.20 -7.39 0.18
C LEU A 37 -21.57 -7.56 0.85
N ALA A 38 -22.57 -8.11 0.15
CA ALA A 38 -23.89 -8.36 0.71
C ALA A 38 -23.85 -9.36 1.86
N VAL A 39 -23.04 -10.44 1.76
CA VAL A 39 -22.81 -11.39 2.86
C VAL A 39 -22.19 -10.69 4.06
N ALA A 40 -21.23 -9.82 3.81
CA ALA A 40 -20.55 -9.02 4.84
C ALA A 40 -21.42 -7.87 5.39
N ARG A 41 -22.59 -7.59 4.79
CA ARG A 41 -23.44 -6.43 5.09
C ARG A 41 -22.69 -5.10 4.90
N TYR A 42 -21.92 -5.02 3.81
CA TYR A 42 -21.21 -3.83 3.37
C TYR A 42 -21.83 -3.29 2.09
N LEU A 43 -21.74 -1.98 1.94
CA LEU A 43 -22.09 -1.26 0.71
C LEU A 43 -20.82 -0.74 0.05
N GLU A 44 -20.81 -0.82 -1.28
CA GLU A 44 -19.84 -0.08 -2.10
C GLU A 44 -20.56 1.09 -2.77
N THR A 45 -19.95 2.26 -2.68
CA THR A 45 -20.39 3.47 -3.40
C THR A 45 -19.19 4.12 -4.09
N GLU A 46 -19.44 4.70 -5.24
CA GLU A 46 -18.42 5.42 -6.01
C GLU A 46 -18.83 6.89 -6.14
N HIS A 47 -17.86 7.77 -5.95
CA HIS A 47 -18.05 9.22 -5.96
C HIS A 47 -16.96 9.89 -6.79
N LEU A 48 -17.21 11.11 -7.26
CA LEU A 48 -16.18 12.02 -7.73
C LEU A 48 -16.02 13.14 -6.72
N LEU A 49 -14.78 13.37 -6.29
CA LEU A 49 -14.41 14.46 -5.41
C LEU A 49 -13.66 15.51 -6.20
N SER A 50 -14.10 16.76 -6.08
CA SER A 50 -13.49 17.91 -6.74
C SER A 50 -12.92 18.88 -5.71
N THR A 51 -11.77 19.48 -6.04
CA THR A 51 -11.11 20.49 -5.21
C THR A 51 -10.48 21.58 -6.07
N LEU A 52 -10.16 22.70 -5.45
CA LEU A 52 -9.20 23.69 -5.97
C LEU A 52 -7.85 23.37 -5.31
N ALA A 53 -7.01 22.70 -6.07
CA ALA A 53 -5.72 22.19 -5.59
C ALA A 53 -4.59 23.22 -5.77
N SER A 54 -3.60 23.09 -4.91
CA SER A 54 -2.28 23.68 -5.12
C SER A 54 -1.37 22.65 -5.79
N VAL A 55 -0.42 23.13 -6.56
CA VAL A 55 0.66 22.31 -7.11
C VAL A 55 1.94 22.68 -6.37
N TYR A 56 2.55 21.69 -5.73
CA TYR A 56 3.76 21.87 -4.94
C TYR A 56 4.97 21.28 -5.65
N ASP A 57 6.13 21.89 -5.46
CA ASP A 57 7.43 21.43 -5.96
C ASP A 57 8.44 21.39 -4.81
N ASP A 58 9.25 20.35 -4.73
CA ASP A 58 10.31 20.17 -3.74
C ASP A 58 11.68 19.87 -4.36
N ALA A 59 11.84 20.16 -5.66
CA ALA A 59 13.09 19.89 -6.39
C ALA A 59 14.29 20.68 -5.83
N SER A 60 14.03 21.86 -5.24
CA SER A 60 15.05 22.67 -4.55
C SER A 60 15.42 22.16 -3.15
N GLY A 61 14.75 21.14 -2.64
CA GLY A 61 14.89 20.65 -1.26
C GLY A 61 13.94 21.32 -0.26
N THR A 62 13.19 22.33 -0.69
CA THR A 62 12.14 23.02 0.09
C THR A 62 10.83 22.92 -0.66
N VAL A 63 9.74 22.65 0.07
CA VAL A 63 8.40 22.64 -0.53
C VAL A 63 7.99 24.07 -0.87
N THR A 64 7.60 24.29 -2.13
CA THR A 64 7.10 25.56 -2.62
C THR A 64 5.80 25.35 -3.38
N SER A 65 4.87 26.31 -3.31
CA SER A 65 3.68 26.31 -4.16
C SER A 65 4.00 26.97 -5.50
N VAL A 66 3.84 26.22 -6.59
CA VAL A 66 4.05 26.74 -7.97
C VAL A 66 2.75 27.19 -8.62
N ALA A 67 1.61 26.74 -8.11
CA ALA A 67 0.28 27.20 -8.51
C ALA A 67 -0.73 26.92 -7.42
N GLN A 68 -1.83 27.69 -7.45
CA GLN A 68 -2.98 27.51 -6.53
C GLN A 68 -4.29 27.64 -7.31
N GLY A 69 -5.36 27.05 -6.75
CA GLY A 69 -6.68 27.14 -7.34
C GLY A 69 -6.87 26.31 -8.61
N VAL A 70 -6.01 25.32 -8.84
CA VAL A 70 -6.11 24.41 -9.98
C VAL A 70 -7.28 23.45 -9.76
N ARG A 71 -8.22 23.40 -10.69
CA ARG A 71 -9.34 22.47 -10.60
C ARG A 71 -8.87 21.03 -10.77
N ALA A 72 -9.11 20.22 -9.77
CA ALA A 72 -8.80 18.79 -9.77
C ALA A 72 -10.06 17.98 -9.41
N THR A 73 -10.21 16.82 -10.05
CA THR A 73 -11.32 15.88 -9.75
C THR A 73 -10.81 14.46 -9.87
N THR A 74 -11.02 13.67 -8.82
CA THR A 74 -10.67 12.25 -8.80
C THR A 74 -11.85 11.37 -8.41
N ARG A 75 -11.70 10.07 -8.65
CA ARG A 75 -12.61 9.01 -8.22
C ARG A 75 -12.30 8.64 -6.77
N VAL A 76 -13.35 8.44 -5.99
CA VAL A 76 -13.32 7.90 -4.63
C VAL A 76 -14.28 6.72 -4.55
N LEU A 77 -13.74 5.53 -4.24
CA LEU A 77 -14.50 4.31 -4.04
C LEU A 77 -14.60 4.03 -2.54
N VAL A 78 -15.80 3.80 -2.03
CA VAL A 78 -16.06 3.66 -0.59
C VAL A 78 -16.70 2.31 -0.31
N ARG A 79 -16.10 1.52 0.59
CA ARG A 79 -16.68 0.28 1.14
C ARG A 79 -16.87 0.47 2.63
N ARG A 80 -18.12 0.34 3.09
CA ARG A 80 -18.47 0.62 4.48
C ARG A 80 -19.61 -0.27 4.96
N PRO A 81 -19.80 -0.43 6.28
CA PRO A 81 -20.98 -1.09 6.81
C PRO A 81 -22.27 -0.48 6.26
N GLU A 82 -23.24 -1.32 5.95
CA GLU A 82 -24.58 -0.90 5.55
C GLU A 82 -25.29 -0.17 6.70
N CYS A 83 -25.18 -0.74 7.90
CA CYS A 83 -25.79 -0.22 9.11
C CYS A 83 -24.88 0.83 9.78
N PRO A 84 -25.36 2.06 10.02
CA PRO A 84 -24.57 3.11 10.66
C PRO A 84 -23.97 2.70 12.02
N GLU A 85 -24.72 1.92 12.79
CA GLU A 85 -24.32 1.46 14.13
C GLU A 85 -23.17 0.43 14.10
N ALA A 86 -22.94 -0.20 12.95
CA ALA A 86 -21.84 -1.12 12.75
C ALA A 86 -20.53 -0.40 12.33
N PHE A 87 -20.61 0.89 12.01
CA PHE A 87 -19.41 1.65 11.65
C PHE A 87 -18.58 1.98 12.88
N SER A 88 -17.35 1.51 12.91
CA SER A 88 -16.42 1.70 14.05
C SER A 88 -15.91 3.13 14.23
N GLY A 89 -16.12 4.02 13.27
CA GLY A 89 -15.52 5.34 13.23
C GLY A 89 -14.11 5.39 12.61
N VAL A 90 -13.55 4.25 12.21
CA VAL A 90 -12.22 4.14 11.59
C VAL A 90 -12.35 4.02 10.08
N VAL A 91 -11.53 4.78 9.36
CA VAL A 91 -11.43 4.71 7.90
C VAL A 91 -10.00 4.44 7.47
N PHE A 92 -9.82 3.44 6.62
CA PHE A 92 -8.59 3.21 5.87
C PHE A 92 -8.71 3.86 4.50
N VAL A 93 -7.94 4.90 4.25
CA VAL A 93 -7.82 5.53 2.93
C VAL A 93 -6.63 4.92 2.21
N GLU A 94 -6.87 4.31 1.06
CA GLU A 94 -5.85 3.72 0.21
C GLU A 94 -5.57 4.61 -1.01
N LEU A 95 -4.31 5.03 -1.15
CA LEU A 95 -3.80 5.49 -2.43
C LEU A 95 -3.59 4.24 -3.29
N MET A 96 -4.55 3.96 -4.19
CA MET A 96 -4.55 2.73 -4.99
C MET A 96 -3.31 2.66 -5.88
N ASP A 97 -2.73 1.47 -5.98
CA ASP A 97 -1.58 1.27 -6.83
C ASP A 97 -1.94 1.42 -8.31
N MET A 98 -1.10 2.16 -9.04
CA MET A 98 -1.30 2.45 -10.46
C MET A 98 -0.20 1.86 -11.35
N THR A 99 0.65 1.01 -10.82
CA THR A 99 1.82 0.46 -11.52
C THR A 99 1.43 -0.25 -12.82
N ASP A 100 0.29 -0.92 -12.85
CA ASP A 100 -0.23 -1.62 -14.03
C ASP A 100 -0.98 -0.67 -15.01
N GLY A 101 -0.98 0.64 -14.73
CA GLY A 101 -1.67 1.66 -15.54
C GLY A 101 -3.14 1.82 -15.23
N TYR A 102 -3.64 1.20 -14.16
CA TYR A 102 -5.01 1.29 -13.66
C TYR A 102 -5.02 1.07 -12.14
N ASP A 103 -6.13 1.44 -11.50
CA ASP A 103 -6.29 1.29 -10.05
C ASP A 103 -6.29 -0.17 -9.60
N VAL A 104 -5.46 -0.48 -8.61
CA VAL A 104 -5.47 -1.76 -7.89
C VAL A 104 -5.58 -1.50 -6.38
N ALA A 105 -6.55 -2.13 -5.73
CA ALA A 105 -6.85 -1.98 -4.30
C ALA A 105 -6.13 -3.07 -3.48
N ASP A 106 -4.81 -3.02 -3.43
CA ASP A 106 -3.98 -4.05 -2.81
C ASP A 106 -4.17 -4.13 -1.28
N LEU A 107 -4.38 -2.98 -0.58
CA LEU A 107 -4.64 -3.00 0.87
C LEU A 107 -6.03 -3.57 1.18
N TRP A 108 -7.02 -3.24 0.36
CA TRP A 108 -8.33 -3.91 0.48
C TRP A 108 -8.18 -5.42 0.34
N SER A 109 -7.47 -5.88 -0.69
CA SER A 109 -7.22 -7.30 -0.90
C SER A 109 -6.57 -7.98 0.30
N ALA A 110 -5.57 -7.32 0.90
CA ALA A 110 -4.85 -7.86 2.04
C ALA A 110 -5.69 -7.89 3.32
N CYS A 111 -6.49 -6.84 3.57
CA CYS A 111 -7.10 -6.57 4.88
C CYS A 111 -8.64 -6.67 4.89
N GLN A 112 -9.30 -7.01 3.76
CA GLN A 112 -10.77 -6.90 3.64
C GLN A 112 -11.55 -7.65 4.73
N GLU A 113 -11.15 -8.87 5.10
CA GLU A 113 -11.85 -9.63 6.12
C GLU A 113 -11.73 -8.97 7.49
N TRP A 114 -10.53 -8.53 7.85
CA TRP A 114 -10.30 -7.80 9.09
C TRP A 114 -11.05 -6.45 9.12
N ILE A 115 -11.01 -5.68 8.01
CA ILE A 115 -11.76 -4.41 7.89
C ILE A 115 -13.25 -4.64 8.12
N VAL A 116 -13.79 -5.72 7.55
CA VAL A 116 -15.21 -6.09 7.67
C VAL A 116 -15.53 -6.53 9.10
N ASP A 117 -14.73 -7.40 9.70
CA ASP A 117 -14.96 -7.93 11.04
C ASP A 117 -14.93 -6.83 12.10
N GLU A 118 -14.05 -5.82 11.94
CA GLU A 118 -13.93 -4.68 12.86
C GLU A 118 -14.93 -3.54 12.56
N GLY A 119 -15.73 -3.64 11.51
CA GLY A 119 -16.69 -2.60 11.12
C GLY A 119 -16.04 -1.31 10.62
N HIS A 120 -14.82 -1.39 10.10
CA HIS A 120 -14.12 -0.23 9.53
C HIS A 120 -14.65 0.13 8.15
N ALA A 121 -14.43 1.36 7.70
CA ALA A 121 -14.62 1.71 6.30
C ALA A 121 -13.29 1.69 5.56
N TRP A 122 -13.35 1.32 4.28
CA TRP A 122 -12.24 1.45 3.35
C TRP A 122 -12.60 2.45 2.25
N VAL A 123 -11.63 3.29 1.87
CA VAL A 123 -11.79 4.32 0.86
C VAL A 123 -10.60 4.27 -0.10
N GLY A 124 -10.84 3.86 -1.34
CA GLY A 124 -9.82 3.88 -2.39
C GLY A 124 -9.85 5.16 -3.21
N ILE A 125 -8.72 5.81 -3.37
CA ILE A 125 -8.56 7.01 -4.19
C ILE A 125 -7.80 6.64 -5.46
N THR A 126 -8.35 7.01 -6.64
CA THR A 126 -7.55 7.04 -7.87
C THR A 126 -6.47 8.09 -7.69
N ALA A 127 -5.22 7.65 -7.59
CA ALA A 127 -4.10 8.46 -7.10
C ALA A 127 -3.15 8.93 -8.22
N SER A 128 -3.56 8.80 -9.50
CA SER A 128 -2.71 9.16 -10.62
C SER A 128 -3.50 9.50 -11.88
N PRO A 129 -2.97 10.39 -12.74
CA PRO A 129 -3.60 10.69 -14.03
C PRO A 129 -3.66 9.49 -14.97
N VAL A 130 -2.72 8.52 -14.88
CA VAL A 130 -2.72 7.32 -15.72
C VAL A 130 -3.86 6.38 -15.36
N ALA A 131 -4.13 6.22 -14.07
CA ALA A 131 -5.28 5.44 -13.62
C ALA A 131 -6.61 6.15 -13.96
N ALA A 132 -6.66 7.48 -13.83
CA ALA A 132 -7.81 8.27 -14.26
C ALA A 132 -8.08 8.15 -15.77
N ASP A 133 -7.03 8.08 -16.61
CA ASP A 133 -7.15 7.84 -18.04
C ASP A 133 -7.69 6.43 -18.34
N ALA A 134 -7.26 5.42 -17.60
CA ALA A 134 -7.83 4.07 -17.71
C ALA A 134 -9.33 4.03 -17.40
N LEU A 135 -9.76 4.75 -16.38
CA LEU A 135 -11.18 4.91 -16.05
C LEU A 135 -11.97 5.59 -17.17
N ALA A 136 -11.41 6.66 -17.75
CA ALA A 136 -12.04 7.38 -18.87
C ALA A 136 -12.13 6.49 -20.12
N HIS A 137 -11.17 5.61 -20.36
CA HIS A 137 -11.25 4.61 -21.43
C HIS A 137 -12.28 3.52 -21.14
N TRP A 138 -12.38 3.08 -19.89
CA TRP A 138 -13.34 2.05 -19.48
C TRP A 138 -14.78 2.52 -19.64
N ASP A 139 -15.12 3.76 -19.20
CA ASP A 139 -16.42 4.40 -19.42
C ASP A 139 -16.28 5.92 -19.47
N ALA A 140 -16.19 6.47 -20.68
CA ALA A 140 -15.99 7.89 -20.91
C ALA A 140 -17.15 8.77 -20.40
N GLN A 141 -18.38 8.24 -20.37
CA GLN A 141 -19.54 9.00 -19.88
C GLN A 141 -19.53 9.03 -18.34
N ARG A 142 -19.29 7.90 -17.70
CA ARG A 142 -19.23 7.77 -16.22
C ARG A 142 -18.15 8.67 -15.63
N TYR A 143 -16.99 8.72 -16.26
CA TYR A 143 -15.80 9.40 -15.77
C TYR A 143 -15.49 10.73 -16.48
N ALA A 144 -16.47 11.31 -17.18
CA ALA A 144 -16.30 12.54 -17.95
C ALA A 144 -15.84 13.76 -17.12
N GLN A 145 -16.06 13.73 -15.79
CA GLN A 145 -15.72 14.83 -14.90
C GLN A 145 -14.33 14.68 -14.27
N LEU A 146 -13.62 13.55 -14.47
CA LEU A 146 -12.25 13.41 -13.99
C LEU A 146 -11.38 14.51 -14.57
N ASN A 147 -10.57 15.14 -13.71
CA ASN A 147 -9.71 16.23 -14.14
C ASN A 147 -8.36 16.20 -13.42
N TRP A 148 -7.34 15.81 -14.17
CA TRP A 148 -5.94 15.79 -13.78
C TRP A 148 -5.10 16.68 -14.67
N ARG A 149 -5.71 17.68 -15.31
CA ARG A 149 -5.04 18.53 -16.29
C ARG A 149 -4.15 19.53 -15.59
N ARG A 150 -2.93 19.64 -16.10
CA ARG A 150 -2.02 20.73 -15.78
C ARG A 150 -2.58 22.05 -16.34
N ASP A 151 -2.55 23.10 -15.52
CA ASP A 151 -2.82 24.43 -16.02
C ASP A 151 -1.71 24.81 -17.03
N PRO A 152 -2.04 25.23 -18.26
CA PRO A 152 -1.04 25.61 -19.27
C PRO A 152 -0.09 26.75 -18.83
N ALA A 153 -0.48 27.57 -17.84
CA ALA A 153 0.36 28.62 -17.28
C ALA A 153 1.46 28.05 -16.34
N ILE A 154 1.35 26.78 -15.92
CA ILE A 154 2.34 26.14 -15.06
C ILE A 154 3.40 25.47 -15.95
N PRO A 155 4.69 25.73 -15.75
CA PRO A 155 5.75 25.01 -16.46
C PRO A 155 5.63 23.51 -16.25
N ALA A 156 6.06 22.69 -17.20
CA ALA A 156 6.16 21.26 -17.02
C ALA A 156 7.11 20.92 -15.85
N ALA A 157 6.88 19.80 -15.17
CA ALA A 157 7.78 19.33 -14.13
C ALA A 157 9.18 19.07 -14.73
N THR A 158 10.21 19.31 -13.94
CA THR A 158 11.60 19.12 -14.39
C THR A 158 12.07 17.67 -14.33
N VAL A 159 11.34 16.85 -13.60
CA VAL A 159 11.64 15.42 -13.42
C VAL A 159 10.80 14.60 -14.37
N ARG A 160 11.47 13.86 -15.25
CA ARG A 160 10.86 12.93 -16.21
C ARG A 160 11.20 11.50 -15.85
N ALA A 161 10.28 10.57 -16.12
CA ALA A 161 10.61 9.16 -16.09
C ALA A 161 11.34 8.79 -17.39
N ASP A 162 12.53 8.26 -17.23
CA ASP A 162 13.33 7.75 -18.36
C ASP A 162 13.34 6.22 -18.43
N ASP A 163 12.42 5.54 -17.73
CA ASP A 163 12.45 4.09 -17.64
C ASP A 163 11.62 3.42 -18.74
N GLU A 164 12.30 2.92 -19.77
CA GLU A 164 11.71 2.14 -20.86
C GLU A 164 11.05 0.83 -20.39
N ASN A 165 11.36 0.36 -19.19
CA ASN A 165 10.80 -0.86 -18.60
C ASN A 165 9.43 -0.63 -17.96
N TYR A 166 9.02 0.61 -17.74
CA TYR A 166 7.74 0.98 -17.17
C TYR A 166 6.71 1.25 -18.25
N THR A 167 6.21 0.18 -18.87
CA THR A 167 5.21 0.28 -19.95
C THR A 167 3.84 0.83 -19.50
N ALA A 168 3.58 0.91 -18.21
CA ALA A 168 2.36 1.46 -17.65
C ALA A 168 2.46 2.95 -17.31
N ALA A 169 3.66 3.48 -17.18
CA ALA A 169 3.93 4.87 -16.87
C ALA A 169 3.95 5.74 -18.13
N ALA A 170 2.93 5.63 -18.98
CA ALA A 170 2.79 6.57 -20.08
C ALA A 170 2.67 7.98 -19.49
N VAL A 171 3.63 8.84 -19.86
CA VAL A 171 3.51 10.25 -19.58
C VAL A 171 2.26 10.75 -20.29
N LEU A 172 1.27 11.18 -19.53
CA LEU A 172 0.11 11.84 -20.12
C LEU A 172 0.44 13.31 -20.34
N ASP A 173 0.63 13.67 -21.60
CA ASP A 173 0.89 15.05 -21.99
C ASP A 173 -0.20 15.99 -21.42
N GLY A 174 0.23 17.02 -20.73
CA GLY A 174 -0.67 18.00 -20.13
C GLY A 174 -1.35 17.54 -18.83
N ALA A 175 -0.95 16.41 -18.25
CA ALA A 175 -1.37 16.03 -16.91
C ALA A 175 -0.48 16.63 -15.82
N GLU A 176 -1.02 16.75 -14.61
CA GLU A 176 -0.30 17.17 -13.40
C GLU A 176 -0.51 16.15 -12.29
N GLU A 177 0.49 15.35 -12.00
CA GLU A 177 0.42 14.34 -10.98
C GLU A 177 0.43 14.90 -9.56
N GLY A 178 1.05 16.08 -9.37
CA GLY A 178 1.09 16.79 -8.09
C GLY A 178 -0.26 17.19 -7.51
N LEU A 179 -1.35 17.07 -8.28
CA LEU A 179 -2.72 17.29 -7.80
C LEU A 179 -3.17 16.22 -6.77
N VAL A 180 -2.50 15.06 -6.73
CA VAL A 180 -2.84 13.96 -5.81
C VAL A 180 -2.82 14.38 -4.34
N TRP A 181 -1.93 15.27 -3.98
CA TRP A 181 -1.73 15.65 -2.57
C TRP A 181 -2.93 16.37 -2.00
N ASP A 182 -3.45 17.34 -2.72
CA ASP A 182 -4.64 18.07 -2.32
C ASP A 182 -5.92 17.25 -2.51
N LEU A 183 -5.96 16.35 -3.48
CA LEU A 183 -7.06 15.39 -3.62
C LEU A 183 -7.12 14.42 -2.42
N LEU A 184 -5.99 13.94 -1.94
CA LEU A 184 -5.91 13.13 -0.71
C LEU A 184 -6.39 13.95 0.50
N ALA A 185 -5.82 15.15 0.71
CA ALA A 185 -6.18 15.98 1.84
C ALA A 185 -7.67 16.37 1.84
N ALA A 186 -8.23 16.74 0.67
CA ALA A 186 -9.65 17.03 0.51
C ALA A 186 -10.54 15.81 0.80
N THR A 187 -10.10 14.61 0.40
CA THR A 187 -10.81 13.37 0.71
C THR A 187 -10.83 13.12 2.21
N VAL A 188 -9.69 13.23 2.89
CA VAL A 188 -9.61 13.07 4.35
C VAL A 188 -10.52 14.06 5.07
N LEU A 189 -10.52 15.32 4.67
CA LEU A 189 -11.40 16.35 5.25
C LEU A 189 -12.88 16.01 5.04
N ALA A 190 -13.27 15.56 3.84
CA ALA A 190 -14.64 15.14 3.54
C ALA A 190 -15.10 13.96 4.44
N LEU A 191 -14.24 12.96 4.63
CA LEU A 191 -14.52 11.81 5.49
C LEU A 191 -14.68 12.24 6.96
N ARG A 192 -13.87 13.18 7.42
CA ARG A 192 -13.99 13.74 8.77
C ARG A 192 -15.25 14.56 8.99
N GLU A 193 -15.83 15.10 7.94
CA GLU A 193 -17.14 15.78 7.95
C GLU A 193 -18.31 14.80 7.79
N GLY A 194 -18.05 13.52 7.57
CA GLY A 194 -19.05 12.47 7.39
C GLY A 194 -19.55 12.33 5.97
N GLU A 195 -18.95 13.01 5.01
CA GLU A 195 -19.34 12.82 3.62
C GLU A 195 -18.90 11.44 3.13
N MET A 196 -19.69 10.83 2.26
CA MET A 196 -19.52 9.47 1.73
C MET A 196 -19.62 8.34 2.79
N LEU A 197 -19.77 8.68 4.05
CA LEU A 197 -19.92 7.74 5.17
C LEU A 197 -21.30 7.82 5.81
N THR A 198 -21.54 6.99 6.82
CA THR A 198 -22.77 7.05 7.64
C THR A 198 -22.65 7.99 8.85
N ALA A 199 -21.41 8.32 9.24
CA ALA A 199 -21.06 9.25 10.30
C ALA A 199 -19.65 9.83 10.05
N PRO A 200 -19.28 10.95 10.69
CA PRO A 200 -17.92 11.48 10.64
C PRO A 200 -16.87 10.45 11.05
N ALA A 201 -15.77 10.38 10.31
CA ALA A 201 -14.64 9.54 10.68
C ALA A 201 -13.93 10.10 11.93
N ALA A 202 -13.87 9.29 12.98
CA ALA A 202 -13.11 9.62 14.20
C ALA A 202 -11.60 9.45 13.97
N THR A 203 -11.22 8.36 13.29
CA THR A 203 -9.83 8.03 12.96
C THR A 203 -9.69 7.80 11.46
N VAL A 204 -8.71 8.45 10.85
CA VAL A 204 -8.39 8.28 9.43
C VAL A 204 -6.94 7.82 9.30
N LEU A 205 -6.75 6.62 8.77
CA LEU A 205 -5.46 6.04 8.46
C LEU A 205 -5.25 6.08 6.96
N VAL A 206 -4.05 6.41 6.51
CA VAL A 206 -3.71 6.46 5.08
C VAL A 206 -2.69 5.38 4.77
N GLY A 207 -2.96 4.59 3.76
CA GLY A 207 -2.05 3.55 3.33
C GLY A 207 -1.95 3.43 1.81
N GLY A 208 -1.03 2.59 1.36
CA GLY A 208 -0.84 2.26 -0.04
C GLY A 208 0.16 1.15 -0.20
N HIS A 209 0.04 0.42 -1.30
CA HIS A 209 0.97 -0.62 -1.70
C HIS A 209 1.80 -0.14 -2.89
N SER A 210 3.05 -0.58 -2.98
CA SER A 210 3.93 -0.31 -4.12
C SER A 210 4.05 1.20 -4.41
N SER A 211 3.63 1.66 -5.57
CA SER A 211 3.60 3.08 -5.92
C SER A 211 2.72 3.92 -4.99
N GLY A 212 1.59 3.38 -4.50
CA GLY A 212 0.78 3.98 -3.45
C GLY A 212 1.54 4.11 -2.13
N GLY A 213 2.35 3.10 -1.75
CA GLY A 213 3.22 3.15 -0.58
C GLY A 213 4.30 4.24 -0.68
N VAL A 214 4.88 4.42 -1.86
CA VAL A 214 5.82 5.55 -2.13
C VAL A 214 5.13 6.89 -2.00
N GLN A 215 3.87 7.01 -2.48
CA GLN A 215 3.08 8.23 -2.30
C GLN A 215 2.77 8.50 -0.83
N VAL A 216 2.43 7.48 -0.05
CA VAL A 216 2.23 7.56 1.41
C VAL A 216 3.48 8.13 2.08
N ASN A 217 4.66 7.58 1.79
CA ASN A 217 5.93 8.10 2.31
C ASN A 217 6.17 9.55 1.89
N THR A 218 5.88 9.89 0.63
CA THR A 218 6.06 11.25 0.12
C THR A 218 5.20 12.23 0.89
N PHE A 219 3.90 11.94 1.04
CA PHE A 219 2.97 12.78 1.77
C PHE A 219 3.37 12.94 3.25
N ALA A 220 3.67 11.83 3.91
CA ALA A 220 4.09 11.83 5.31
C ALA A 220 5.36 12.66 5.56
N ASN A 221 6.31 12.63 4.63
CA ASN A 221 7.59 13.33 4.76
C ASN A 221 7.55 14.80 4.35
N THR A 222 6.51 15.26 3.63
CA THR A 222 6.51 16.60 3.01
C THR A 222 5.32 17.45 3.44
N LEU A 223 4.10 16.92 3.36
CA LEU A 223 2.87 17.70 3.47
C LEU A 223 2.06 17.43 4.75
N HIS A 224 2.30 16.29 5.43
CA HIS A 224 1.58 15.97 6.68
C HIS A 224 1.69 17.09 7.71
N THR A 225 2.91 17.52 8.01
CA THR A 225 3.16 18.54 9.06
C THR A 225 2.53 19.87 8.73
N PRO A 226 2.78 20.49 7.54
CA PRO A 226 2.18 21.78 7.25
C PRO A 226 0.65 21.76 7.20
N TYR A 227 0.03 20.70 6.65
CA TYR A 227 -1.43 20.60 6.69
C TYR A 227 -1.98 20.42 8.11
N SER A 228 -1.28 19.65 8.96
CA SER A 228 -1.68 19.42 10.34
C SER A 228 -1.54 20.70 11.19
N GLU A 229 -0.51 21.50 10.95
CA GLU A 229 -0.30 22.80 11.60
C GLU A 229 -1.42 23.78 11.22
N GLU A 230 -1.79 23.89 9.93
CA GLU A 230 -2.90 24.75 9.51
C GLU A 230 -4.23 24.28 10.07
N LEU A 231 -4.47 22.95 10.15
CA LEU A 231 -5.69 22.37 10.71
C LEU A 231 -5.74 22.46 12.24
N GLY A 232 -4.60 22.67 12.92
CA GLY A 232 -4.46 22.66 14.38
C GLY A 232 -4.58 21.27 15.02
N ARG A 233 -4.52 20.20 14.22
CA ARG A 233 -4.53 18.78 14.63
C ARG A 233 -3.97 17.93 13.50
N PRO A 234 -3.60 16.67 13.76
CA PRO A 234 -3.21 15.76 12.68
C PRO A 234 -4.30 15.66 11.60
N LEU A 235 -3.93 15.85 10.33
CA LEU A 235 -4.83 15.60 9.21
C LEU A 235 -5.13 14.10 9.10
N VAL A 236 -4.08 13.27 9.21
CA VAL A 236 -4.10 11.80 9.19
C VAL A 236 -3.59 11.29 10.52
N ASP A 237 -4.22 10.26 11.10
CA ASP A 237 -3.89 9.73 12.42
C ASP A 237 -2.82 8.62 12.39
N GLY A 238 -2.48 8.10 11.22
CA GLY A 238 -1.43 7.10 11.06
C GLY A 238 -1.25 6.66 9.62
N TYR A 239 -0.09 6.08 9.32
CA TYR A 239 0.32 5.69 7.98
C TYR A 239 0.71 4.22 7.88
N LEU A 240 0.26 3.54 6.81
CA LEU A 240 0.64 2.18 6.45
C LEU A 240 1.26 2.14 5.05
N ASN A 241 2.57 2.02 4.98
CA ASN A 241 3.30 1.84 3.73
C ASN A 241 3.58 0.36 3.49
N VAL A 242 3.05 -0.22 2.42
CA VAL A 242 3.31 -1.61 2.03
C VAL A 242 4.06 -1.65 0.71
N GLY A 243 5.20 -2.31 0.68
CA GLY A 243 6.00 -2.49 -0.53
C GLY A 243 6.53 -1.20 -1.18
N GLY A 244 6.35 -0.02 -0.54
CA GLY A 244 6.89 1.24 -1.03
C GLY A 244 8.32 1.52 -0.54
N GLY A 245 8.86 0.63 0.32
CA GLY A 245 10.19 0.78 0.89
C GLY A 245 10.38 2.10 1.64
N GLY A 246 11.63 2.46 1.88
CA GLY A 246 12.04 3.71 2.50
C GLY A 246 12.38 4.82 1.52
N ILE A 247 11.62 4.95 0.49
CA ILE A 247 11.83 5.96 -0.54
C ILE A 247 10.64 6.91 -0.64
N ARG A 248 10.91 8.10 -1.15
CA ARG A 248 9.90 9.08 -1.52
C ARG A 248 10.13 9.61 -2.94
N ARG A 249 9.11 10.12 -3.54
CA ARG A 249 9.15 10.83 -4.84
C ARG A 249 9.26 12.32 -4.62
N THR A 250 9.62 13.06 -5.67
CA THR A 250 9.35 14.50 -5.72
C THR A 250 7.84 14.75 -5.74
N LEU A 251 7.40 15.87 -5.16
CA LEU A 251 5.97 16.22 -5.10
C LEU A 251 5.35 16.40 -6.48
N ARG A 252 6.16 16.73 -7.46
CA ARG A 252 5.72 17.03 -8.81
C ARG A 252 6.53 16.25 -9.84
N GLN A 253 5.85 15.61 -10.77
CA GLN A 253 6.44 14.78 -11.82
C GLN A 253 5.65 14.89 -13.12
N ASP A 254 6.31 14.69 -14.26
CA ASP A 254 5.66 14.60 -15.58
C ASP A 254 5.11 13.20 -15.86
N SER A 255 5.46 12.21 -15.02
CA SER A 255 5.07 10.82 -15.22
C SER A 255 4.85 10.10 -13.91
N THR A 256 4.19 8.94 -13.98
CA THR A 256 3.84 8.10 -12.84
C THR A 256 5.05 7.53 -12.10
N MET A 257 6.16 7.33 -12.80
CA MET A 257 7.42 6.85 -12.22
C MET A 257 8.55 7.66 -12.82
N ALA A 258 8.97 8.69 -12.11
CA ALA A 258 10.31 9.18 -12.36
C ALA A 258 11.26 8.01 -12.13
N GLY A 259 12.20 7.78 -13.04
CA GLY A 259 13.18 6.72 -12.89
C GLY A 259 13.86 6.77 -11.51
N VAL A 260 14.58 5.72 -11.15
CA VAL A 260 15.25 5.56 -9.84
C VAL A 260 16.04 6.83 -9.41
N ALA A 261 16.49 7.63 -10.35
CA ALA A 261 17.15 8.91 -10.10
C ALA A 261 16.28 9.99 -9.42
N ALA A 262 14.95 9.89 -9.52
CA ALA A 262 14.02 10.78 -8.81
C ALA A 262 13.60 10.24 -7.44
N TRP A 263 13.97 9.01 -7.12
CA TRP A 263 13.73 8.44 -5.82
C TRP A 263 14.76 8.97 -4.84
N ARG A 264 14.27 9.49 -3.74
CA ARG A 264 15.12 9.98 -2.66
C ARG A 264 14.90 9.07 -1.46
N PRO A 265 15.96 8.73 -0.70
CA PRO A 265 15.76 8.10 0.60
C PRO A 265 14.76 8.93 1.40
N ALA A 266 13.68 8.33 1.85
CA ALA A 266 12.83 8.93 2.84
C ALA A 266 13.62 8.90 4.16
N ARG A 267 13.84 10.05 4.78
CA ARG A 267 14.21 10.04 6.20
C ARG A 267 12.98 9.52 6.95
N PRO A 268 13.15 8.82 8.09
CA PRO A 268 12.01 8.56 8.94
C PRO A 268 11.30 9.88 9.21
N PRO A 269 10.00 10.00 8.88
CA PRO A 269 9.33 11.27 9.04
C PRO A 269 9.28 11.64 10.53
N GLN A 270 9.60 12.88 10.86
CA GLN A 270 9.37 13.42 12.19
C GLN A 270 7.87 13.67 12.36
N LEU A 271 7.11 12.59 12.52
CA LEU A 271 5.67 12.61 12.64
C LEU A 271 5.24 12.68 14.11
N THR A 272 4.08 13.26 14.31
CA THR A 272 3.34 13.19 15.58
C THR A 272 2.35 12.03 15.62
N VAL A 273 2.31 11.23 14.57
CA VAL A 273 1.42 10.08 14.38
C VAL A 273 2.22 8.83 13.97
N PRO A 274 1.75 7.62 14.27
CA PRO A 274 2.45 6.40 13.95
C PRO A 274 2.55 6.16 12.44
N HIS A 275 3.68 5.55 12.04
CA HIS A 275 3.96 5.15 10.66
C HIS A 275 4.54 3.73 10.66
N ILE A 276 3.88 2.82 9.95
CA ILE A 276 4.33 1.44 9.80
C ILE A 276 4.66 1.16 8.34
N THR A 277 5.85 0.60 8.09
CA THR A 277 6.26 0.08 6.79
C THR A 277 6.29 -1.45 6.86
N VAL A 278 5.65 -2.10 5.90
CA VAL A 278 5.74 -3.55 5.66
C VAL A 278 6.41 -3.77 4.32
N SER A 279 7.50 -4.54 4.30
CA SER A 279 8.23 -4.87 3.08
C SER A 279 8.38 -6.37 2.94
N SER A 280 8.34 -6.84 1.71
CA SER A 280 8.63 -8.22 1.36
C SER A 280 10.14 -8.45 1.14
N GLU A 281 10.54 -9.70 0.94
CA GLU A 281 11.90 -10.00 0.45
C GLU A 281 12.13 -9.42 -0.95
N ALA A 282 11.10 -9.41 -1.81
CA ALA A 282 11.17 -8.81 -3.13
C ALA A 282 11.48 -7.32 -3.09
N ASP A 283 10.89 -6.60 -2.13
CA ASP A 283 11.13 -5.16 -1.94
C ASP A 283 12.58 -4.88 -1.52
N HIS A 284 13.20 -5.80 -0.78
CA HIS A 284 14.60 -5.68 -0.45
C HIS A 284 15.49 -5.75 -1.72
N VAL A 285 15.12 -6.60 -2.67
CA VAL A 285 15.83 -6.68 -3.97
C VAL A 285 15.58 -5.41 -4.80
N LEU A 286 14.34 -4.91 -4.81
CA LEU A 286 13.94 -3.72 -5.58
C LEU A 286 14.57 -2.42 -5.04
N PHE A 287 14.57 -2.23 -3.73
CA PHE A 287 14.96 -0.96 -3.09
C PHE A 287 16.32 -1.03 -2.38
N GLY A 288 16.91 -2.18 -2.26
CA GLY A 288 18.23 -2.55 -1.70
C GLY A 288 18.92 -1.53 -0.81
N SER A 289 19.72 -0.66 -1.41
CA SER A 289 20.54 0.32 -0.68
C SER A 289 19.72 1.42 0.03
N ALA A 290 18.53 1.76 -0.44
CA ALA A 290 17.66 2.75 0.21
C ALA A 290 17.12 2.22 1.55
N LEU A 291 16.85 0.91 1.65
CA LEU A 291 16.43 0.26 2.90
C LEU A 291 17.54 0.16 3.94
N LEU A 292 18.81 0.15 3.53
CA LEU A 292 19.94 0.06 4.47
C LEU A 292 20.11 1.33 5.31
N ALA A 293 19.84 2.49 4.74
CA ALA A 293 19.98 3.78 5.42
C ALA A 293 18.97 3.95 6.57
N GLU A 294 17.85 3.22 6.53
CA GLU A 294 16.75 3.35 7.49
C GLU A 294 16.95 2.57 8.79
N ARG A 295 17.90 1.60 8.82
CA ARG A 295 18.02 0.69 9.95
C ARG A 295 18.53 1.34 11.23
N THR A 296 19.07 2.54 11.18
CA THR A 296 19.87 3.13 12.27
C THR A 296 19.12 4.06 13.19
N ASP A 297 18.04 4.72 12.75
CA ASP A 297 17.23 5.60 13.61
C ASP A 297 15.85 5.87 12.95
N LEU A 298 14.87 5.05 13.29
CA LEU A 298 13.48 5.22 12.78
C LEU A 298 12.67 6.24 13.59
N GLY A 299 13.15 6.62 14.78
CA GLY A 299 12.34 7.40 15.72
C GLY A 299 11.24 6.58 16.43
N PRO A 300 10.62 7.16 17.47
CA PRO A 300 9.71 6.41 18.35
C PRO A 300 8.39 5.99 17.71
N LEU A 301 7.91 6.75 16.71
CA LEU A 301 6.61 6.53 16.08
C LEU A 301 6.71 5.76 14.75
N VAL A 302 7.87 5.21 14.39
CA VAL A 302 8.07 4.50 13.13
C VAL A 302 8.41 3.03 13.40
N ARG A 303 7.77 2.14 12.67
CA ARG A 303 8.08 0.70 12.64
C ARG A 303 8.29 0.26 11.20
N HIS A 304 9.25 -0.65 11.02
CA HIS A 304 9.47 -1.30 9.72
C HIS A 304 9.62 -2.81 9.94
N VAL A 305 8.76 -3.59 9.33
CA VAL A 305 8.81 -5.05 9.37
C VAL A 305 9.02 -5.61 7.97
N GLN A 306 9.87 -6.64 7.87
CA GLN A 306 10.19 -7.30 6.60
C GLN A 306 9.80 -8.77 6.67
N VAL A 307 9.22 -9.31 5.58
CA VAL A 307 8.73 -10.69 5.51
C VAL A 307 9.63 -11.52 4.59
N PRO A 308 10.39 -12.50 5.14
CA PRO A 308 11.24 -13.36 4.34
C PRO A 308 10.42 -14.24 3.40
N GLY A 309 10.93 -14.51 2.23
CA GLY A 309 10.30 -15.36 1.21
C GLY A 309 9.09 -14.72 0.52
N ALA A 310 8.52 -13.64 1.02
CA ALA A 310 7.34 -13.02 0.44
C ALA A 310 7.65 -12.30 -0.88
N PRO A 311 6.79 -12.44 -1.91
CA PRO A 311 6.86 -11.68 -3.14
C PRO A 311 6.42 -10.23 -2.92
N HIS A 312 6.63 -9.37 -3.90
CA HIS A 312 6.13 -7.99 -3.87
C HIS A 312 4.60 -7.91 -3.76
N ARG A 313 3.90 -8.87 -4.37
CA ARG A 313 2.44 -9.04 -4.30
C ARG A 313 2.07 -10.50 -4.14
N ASP A 314 1.03 -10.76 -3.39
CA ASP A 314 0.50 -12.11 -3.20
C ASP A 314 -0.07 -12.70 -4.50
N LEU A 315 -0.10 -14.04 -4.55
CA LEU A 315 -0.59 -14.80 -5.71
C LEU A 315 -2.06 -14.58 -6.03
N THR A 316 -2.86 -14.50 -4.99
CA THR A 316 -4.31 -14.38 -5.06
C THR A 316 -4.70 -13.01 -4.60
N ASP A 317 -5.00 -12.15 -5.55
CA ASP A 317 -5.58 -10.84 -5.29
C ASP A 317 -7.04 -10.86 -5.78
N PRO A 318 -8.02 -11.10 -4.87
CA PRO A 318 -9.42 -11.20 -5.23
C PRO A 318 -10.04 -9.85 -5.65
N ALA A 319 -9.35 -8.74 -5.39
CA ALA A 319 -9.84 -7.40 -5.71
C ALA A 319 -9.23 -6.83 -7.00
N ARG A 320 -8.46 -7.61 -7.74
CA ARG A 320 -7.96 -7.16 -9.05
C ARG A 320 -9.08 -7.09 -10.07
N PRO A 321 -9.09 -6.02 -10.91
CA PRO A 321 -10.00 -5.96 -12.05
C PRO A 321 -9.84 -7.16 -12.97
N GLY A 322 -10.94 -7.69 -13.47
CA GLY A 322 -10.94 -8.80 -14.40
C GLY A 322 -10.24 -8.46 -15.74
N PRO A 323 -9.73 -9.44 -16.49
CA PRO A 323 -9.02 -9.21 -17.75
C PRO A 323 -9.85 -8.45 -18.78
N ASP A 324 -11.17 -8.64 -18.80
CA ASP A 324 -12.08 -7.94 -19.71
C ASP A 324 -12.21 -6.45 -19.33
N ASP A 325 -12.27 -6.14 -18.02
CA ASP A 325 -12.28 -4.75 -17.53
C ASP A 325 -10.96 -4.05 -17.82
N VAL A 326 -9.84 -4.74 -17.62
CA VAL A 326 -8.50 -4.22 -17.93
C VAL A 326 -8.37 -3.93 -19.43
N ALA A 327 -8.84 -4.84 -20.29
CA ALA A 327 -8.84 -4.65 -21.74
C ALA A 327 -9.75 -3.47 -22.16
N ARG A 328 -10.94 -3.36 -21.56
CA ARG A 328 -11.86 -2.23 -21.80
C ARG A 328 -11.27 -0.89 -21.36
N ALA A 329 -10.45 -0.89 -20.31
CA ALA A 329 -9.69 0.28 -19.86
C ALA A 329 -8.49 0.62 -20.79
N GLY A 330 -8.31 -0.09 -21.89
CA GLY A 330 -7.20 0.13 -22.82
C GLY A 330 -5.84 -0.33 -22.26
N ARG A 331 -5.85 -1.23 -21.29
CA ARG A 331 -4.66 -1.73 -20.59
C ARG A 331 -4.46 -3.23 -20.85
N ARG A 332 -3.33 -3.76 -20.42
CA ARG A 332 -3.02 -5.18 -20.48
C ARG A 332 -2.85 -5.74 -19.08
N ALA A 333 -3.49 -6.87 -18.83
CA ALA A 333 -3.24 -7.60 -17.58
C ALA A 333 -1.77 -8.05 -17.51
N PRO A 334 -1.14 -7.97 -16.33
CA PRO A 334 0.22 -8.46 -16.14
C PRO A 334 0.33 -9.94 -16.56
N ARG A 335 1.40 -10.28 -17.27
CA ARG A 335 1.69 -11.68 -17.61
C ARG A 335 2.47 -12.29 -16.46
N GLY A 336 1.89 -13.31 -15.81
CA GLY A 336 2.63 -14.17 -14.89
C GLY A 336 3.32 -15.29 -15.67
N ASP A 337 4.54 -15.64 -15.32
CA ASP A 337 5.28 -16.80 -15.85
C ASP A 337 4.92 -18.12 -15.15
N GLY A 338 4.01 -18.07 -14.17
CA GLY A 338 3.57 -19.23 -13.39
C GLY A 338 4.46 -19.56 -12.19
N HIS A 339 5.66 -18.98 -12.09
CA HIS A 339 6.56 -19.15 -10.95
C HIS A 339 6.33 -18.04 -9.93
N ARG A 340 5.99 -18.42 -8.70
CA ARG A 340 5.77 -17.44 -7.62
C ARG A 340 6.12 -18.00 -6.26
N SER A 341 6.56 -17.11 -5.37
CA SER A 341 6.59 -17.45 -3.96
C SER A 341 5.18 -17.63 -3.41
N ARG A 342 5.02 -18.65 -2.59
CA ARG A 342 3.77 -18.96 -1.88
C ARG A 342 3.73 -18.39 -0.47
N VAL A 343 4.76 -17.69 -0.01
CA VAL A 343 4.72 -17.01 1.27
C VAL A 343 3.81 -15.80 1.16
N PRO A 344 2.66 -15.75 1.84
CA PRO A 344 1.75 -14.63 1.74
C PRO A 344 2.25 -13.43 2.55
N LEU A 345 2.18 -12.24 1.96
CA LEU A 345 2.47 -10.97 2.62
C LEU A 345 1.25 -10.45 3.42
N ALA A 346 0.04 -10.67 2.90
CA ALA A 346 -1.21 -10.15 3.43
C ALA A 346 -1.44 -10.42 4.93
N PRO A 347 -1.14 -11.60 5.50
CA PRO A 347 -1.35 -11.84 6.94
C PRO A 347 -0.55 -10.90 7.85
N VAL A 348 0.67 -10.54 7.45
CA VAL A 348 1.48 -9.58 8.21
C VAL A 348 1.00 -8.15 7.97
N VAL A 349 0.58 -7.81 6.76
CA VAL A 349 -0.03 -6.50 6.45
C VAL A 349 -1.28 -6.27 7.28
N GLU A 350 -2.15 -7.27 7.38
CA GLU A 350 -3.36 -7.24 8.21
C GLU A 350 -3.04 -7.02 9.69
N ALA A 351 -2.08 -7.78 10.25
CA ALA A 351 -1.66 -7.60 11.63
C ALA A 351 -1.11 -6.19 11.89
N MET A 352 -0.31 -5.66 10.96
CA MET A 352 0.24 -4.31 11.08
C MET A 352 -0.82 -3.22 10.89
N ALA A 353 -1.85 -3.43 10.09
CA ALA A 353 -3.00 -2.53 9.99
C ALA A 353 -3.77 -2.47 11.32
N GLY A 354 -4.01 -3.61 11.96
CA GLY A 354 -4.59 -3.69 13.30
C GLY A 354 -3.74 -3.01 14.37
N ALA A 355 -2.42 -3.28 14.36
CA ALA A 355 -1.48 -2.65 15.29
C ALA A 355 -1.43 -1.12 15.11
N LEU A 356 -1.43 -0.62 13.85
CA LEU A 356 -1.50 0.81 13.55
C LEU A 356 -2.79 1.44 14.10
N THR A 357 -3.91 0.75 13.92
CA THR A 357 -5.21 1.21 14.41
C THR A 357 -5.21 1.34 15.93
N CYS A 358 -4.74 0.32 16.65
CA CYS A 358 -4.59 0.36 18.10
C CYS A 358 -3.65 1.48 18.55
N TRP A 359 -2.55 1.67 17.84
CA TRP A 359 -1.57 2.70 18.17
C TRP A 359 -2.15 4.10 17.98
N ALA A 360 -2.84 4.35 16.87
CA ALA A 360 -3.46 5.64 16.57
C ALA A 360 -4.58 5.99 17.55
N ILE A 361 -5.38 5.01 18.01
CA ILE A 361 -6.56 5.25 18.85
C ILE A 361 -6.21 5.28 20.33
N SER A 362 -5.41 4.33 20.81
CA SER A 362 -5.18 4.07 22.23
C SER A 362 -3.76 4.33 22.70
N GLY A 363 -2.83 4.63 21.78
CA GLY A 363 -1.41 4.80 22.10
C GLY A 363 -0.68 3.49 22.42
N VAL A 364 -1.32 2.32 22.23
CA VAL A 364 -0.66 1.03 22.39
C VAL A 364 0.29 0.83 21.20
N GLU A 365 1.58 0.84 21.46
CA GLU A 365 2.60 0.79 20.42
C GLU A 365 2.55 -0.50 19.60
N ALA A 366 2.75 -0.38 18.30
CA ALA A 366 2.91 -1.52 17.41
C ALA A 366 4.17 -2.34 17.78
N PRO A 367 4.21 -3.65 17.41
CA PRO A 367 5.37 -4.49 17.62
C PRO A 367 6.67 -3.87 17.10
N PRO A 368 7.83 -4.21 17.68
CA PRO A 368 9.12 -3.68 17.24
C PRO A 368 9.45 -3.97 15.78
N SER A 369 10.29 -3.14 15.18
CA SER A 369 10.81 -3.41 13.83
C SER A 369 11.53 -4.74 13.72
N ARG A 370 11.34 -5.45 12.62
CA ARG A 370 11.96 -6.74 12.32
C ARG A 370 12.59 -6.70 10.93
N TRP A 371 13.88 -6.91 10.86
CA TRP A 371 14.67 -6.78 9.64
C TRP A 371 15.19 -8.13 9.14
N LEU A 372 15.21 -8.31 7.82
CA LEU A 372 15.97 -9.41 7.20
C LEU A 372 17.45 -9.30 7.57
N GLN A 373 18.11 -10.42 7.78
CA GLN A 373 19.54 -10.45 8.10
C GLN A 373 20.38 -10.28 6.83
N LEU A 374 21.38 -9.44 6.94
CA LEU A 374 22.32 -9.16 5.86
C LEU A 374 23.72 -9.54 6.30
N ASP A 375 24.53 -10.00 5.35
CA ASP A 375 25.96 -10.16 5.55
C ASP A 375 26.72 -8.82 5.46
N ALA A 376 28.04 -8.88 5.60
CA ALA A 376 28.90 -7.69 5.55
C ALA A 376 28.91 -6.99 4.18
N THR A 377 28.42 -7.65 3.12
CA THR A 377 28.29 -7.09 1.76
C THR A 377 26.92 -6.47 1.50
N GLY A 378 25.97 -6.63 2.42
CA GLY A 378 24.58 -6.20 2.27
C GLY A 378 23.70 -7.23 1.56
N ALA A 379 24.20 -8.44 1.30
CA ALA A 379 23.40 -9.52 0.73
C ALA A 379 22.56 -10.22 1.81
N LEU A 380 21.41 -10.75 1.42
CA LEU A 380 20.53 -11.51 2.30
C LEU A 380 21.22 -12.78 2.81
N MET A 381 21.25 -12.93 4.13
CA MET A 381 21.66 -14.19 4.74
C MET A 381 20.54 -15.23 4.58
N ARG A 382 20.93 -16.49 4.28
CA ARG A 382 20.00 -17.57 4.00
C ARG A 382 20.30 -18.80 4.84
N ASP A 383 19.27 -19.60 5.10
CA ASP A 383 19.41 -20.92 5.72
C ASP A 383 19.89 -21.98 4.71
N GLU A 384 20.01 -23.24 5.16
CA GLU A 384 20.49 -24.36 4.34
C GLU A 384 19.59 -24.67 3.12
N LEU A 385 18.29 -24.33 3.20
CA LEU A 385 17.34 -24.47 2.10
C LEU A 385 17.34 -23.25 1.16
N GLY A 386 18.05 -22.19 1.52
CA GLY A 386 18.08 -20.95 0.76
C GLY A 386 17.04 -19.90 1.17
N ASN A 387 16.29 -20.10 2.25
CA ASN A 387 15.32 -19.12 2.74
C ASN A 387 16.00 -17.97 3.47
N ALA A 388 15.52 -16.75 3.29
CA ALA A 388 16.06 -15.57 3.94
C ALA A 388 15.91 -15.64 5.47
N LEU A 389 16.96 -15.22 6.18
CA LEU A 389 16.99 -15.15 7.64
C LEU A 389 16.53 -13.78 8.14
N GLY A 390 16.04 -13.73 9.39
CA GLY A 390 15.54 -12.51 10.02
C GLY A 390 14.13 -12.13 9.55
N GLY A 391 13.73 -10.87 9.81
CA GLY A 391 12.40 -10.39 9.51
C GLY A 391 11.31 -10.97 10.42
N VAL A 392 10.06 -10.87 9.99
CA VAL A 392 8.91 -11.51 10.61
C VAL A 392 8.83 -12.95 10.11
N ARG A 393 9.31 -13.87 10.93
CA ARG A 393 9.35 -15.30 10.61
C ARG A 393 8.13 -16.00 11.21
N THR A 394 7.10 -16.15 10.41
CA THR A 394 5.94 -17.00 10.73
C THR A 394 6.31 -18.49 10.59
N ALA A 395 5.38 -19.40 10.87
CA ALA A 395 5.63 -20.83 10.79
C ALA A 395 6.13 -21.27 9.39
N LEU A 396 5.66 -20.67 8.30
CA LEU A 396 6.15 -20.98 6.95
C LEU A 396 7.67 -20.72 6.78
N ALA A 397 8.19 -19.71 7.44
CA ALA A 397 9.62 -19.39 7.39
C ALA A 397 10.44 -20.13 8.45
N ASN A 398 9.86 -20.51 9.61
CA ASN A 398 10.54 -21.19 10.69
C ASN A 398 10.54 -22.71 10.53
N MET A 399 9.57 -23.25 9.81
CA MET A 399 9.44 -24.69 9.49
C MET A 399 9.35 -24.85 7.97
N PRO A 400 10.40 -24.53 7.22
CA PRO A 400 10.28 -24.48 5.77
C PRO A 400 10.13 -25.89 5.17
N CYS A 401 8.99 -26.12 4.53
CA CYS A 401 8.74 -27.30 3.69
C CYS A 401 9.05 -27.03 2.20
N ALA A 402 9.65 -25.90 1.93
CA ALA A 402 10.09 -25.46 0.61
C ALA A 402 11.24 -24.45 0.72
N ALA A 403 12.00 -24.28 -0.35
CA ALA A 403 12.80 -23.10 -0.57
C ALA A 403 11.91 -21.98 -1.10
N PHE A 404 11.84 -20.86 -0.40
CA PHE A 404 11.09 -19.68 -0.79
C PHE A 404 12.05 -18.55 -1.14
N THR A 405 11.87 -17.95 -2.30
CA THR A 405 12.55 -16.72 -2.66
C THR A 405 11.51 -15.68 -3.03
N GLY A 406 11.57 -14.49 -2.43
CA GLY A 406 10.62 -13.42 -2.71
C GLY A 406 10.81 -12.80 -4.08
N ALA A 407 12.04 -12.77 -4.60
CA ALA A 407 12.38 -12.26 -5.92
C ALA A 407 13.41 -13.13 -6.61
N SER A 408 13.35 -13.18 -7.93
CA SER A 408 14.42 -13.65 -8.81
C SER A 408 15.03 -12.46 -9.56
N ALA A 409 16.15 -12.70 -10.28
CA ALA A 409 16.84 -11.65 -11.02
C ALA A 409 15.95 -10.86 -11.99
N ASP A 410 14.88 -11.48 -12.49
CA ASP A 410 14.01 -10.94 -13.52
C ASP A 410 12.57 -10.66 -13.04
N HIS A 411 12.18 -11.08 -11.81
CA HIS A 411 10.80 -11.01 -11.34
C HIS A 411 10.66 -10.75 -9.84
N LEU A 412 9.78 -9.82 -9.48
CA LEU A 412 9.38 -9.52 -8.10
C LEU A 412 8.32 -10.50 -7.54
N GLN A 413 8.10 -11.63 -8.21
CA GLN A 413 7.10 -12.63 -7.86
C GLN A 413 7.71 -13.83 -7.12
N GLY A 414 9.03 -13.96 -7.19
CA GLY A 414 9.76 -15.00 -6.48
C GLY A 414 9.50 -16.42 -6.99
N HIS A 415 9.86 -17.40 -6.17
CA HIS A 415 9.79 -18.80 -6.50
C HIS A 415 9.52 -19.65 -5.26
N THR A 416 8.92 -20.83 -5.44
CA THR A 416 8.73 -21.86 -4.43
C THR A 416 9.19 -23.21 -4.97
N GLU A 417 10.17 -23.83 -4.31
CA GLU A 417 10.67 -25.16 -4.62
C GLU A 417 10.42 -26.10 -3.44
N LEU A 418 9.55 -27.09 -3.64
CA LEU A 418 9.16 -28.02 -2.58
C LEU A 418 10.33 -28.97 -2.25
N ILE A 419 10.50 -29.30 -0.95
CA ILE A 419 11.39 -30.37 -0.54
C ILE A 419 10.84 -31.74 -0.96
N SER A 420 11.67 -32.76 -1.03
CA SER A 420 11.21 -34.11 -1.33
C SER A 420 10.39 -34.71 -0.19
N PRO A 421 9.48 -35.69 -0.48
CA PRO A 421 8.77 -36.41 0.58
C PRO A 421 9.69 -37.07 1.63
N ALA A 422 10.84 -37.54 1.19
CA ALA A 422 11.83 -38.16 2.08
C ALA A 422 12.47 -37.14 3.04
N ALA A 423 12.84 -35.96 2.51
CA ALA A 423 13.36 -34.87 3.33
C ALA A 423 12.31 -34.35 4.31
N PHE A 424 11.07 -34.26 3.87
CA PHE A 424 9.96 -33.85 4.75
C PHE A 424 9.80 -34.84 5.92
N ALA A 425 9.72 -36.14 5.63
CA ALA A 425 9.59 -37.18 6.66
C ALA A 425 10.78 -37.22 7.62
N GLU A 426 12.00 -36.97 7.12
CA GLU A 426 13.22 -36.89 7.94
C GLU A 426 13.19 -35.69 8.90
N HIS A 427 12.75 -34.53 8.44
CA HIS A 427 12.76 -33.29 9.24
C HIS A 427 11.56 -33.19 10.20
N TYR A 428 10.37 -33.59 9.76
CA TYR A 428 9.12 -33.30 10.45
C TYR A 428 8.30 -34.52 10.86
N GLY A 429 8.64 -35.70 10.38
CA GLY A 429 7.87 -36.91 10.65
C GLY A 429 6.59 -36.97 9.83
N THR A 430 5.45 -36.78 10.45
CA THR A 430 4.14 -36.80 9.79
C THR A 430 3.60 -35.41 9.47
N ARG A 431 2.62 -35.38 8.59
CA ARG A 431 1.83 -34.17 8.31
C ARG A 431 1.16 -33.60 9.57
N GLU A 432 0.66 -34.47 10.44
CA GLU A 432 0.00 -34.07 11.70
C GLU A 432 0.99 -33.40 12.65
N ASP A 433 2.19 -33.98 12.80
CA ASP A 433 3.25 -33.40 13.64
C ASP A 433 3.68 -32.03 13.11
N PHE A 434 3.87 -31.90 11.81
CA PHE A 434 4.19 -30.62 11.18
C PHE A 434 3.14 -29.55 11.46
N LEU A 435 1.86 -29.87 11.23
CA LEU A 435 0.77 -28.90 11.46
C LEU A 435 0.61 -28.54 12.94
N ALA A 436 0.85 -29.47 13.85
CA ALA A 436 0.83 -29.19 15.29
C ALA A 436 1.94 -28.20 15.70
N TRP A 437 3.15 -28.39 15.19
CA TRP A 437 4.24 -27.43 15.41
C TRP A 437 4.01 -26.10 14.71
N PHE A 438 3.44 -26.13 13.50
CA PHE A 438 3.06 -24.94 12.76
C PHE A 438 2.12 -24.05 13.57
N ASP A 439 1.07 -24.65 14.16
CA ASP A 439 0.09 -23.94 14.99
C ASP A 439 0.75 -23.32 16.25
N ILE A 440 1.72 -24.01 16.87
CA ILE A 440 2.48 -23.48 18.02
C ILE A 440 3.33 -22.28 17.63
N ILE A 441 4.06 -22.36 16.51
CA ILE A 441 4.98 -21.28 16.07
C ILE A 441 4.19 -20.04 15.66
N ASP A 442 3.11 -20.20 14.93
CA ASP A 442 2.25 -19.06 14.58
C ASP A 442 1.56 -18.47 15.82
N GLY A 443 1.24 -19.28 16.83
CA GLY A 443 0.76 -18.81 18.13
C GLY A 443 1.75 -17.85 18.81
N VAL A 444 3.06 -18.06 18.65
CA VAL A 444 4.08 -17.09 19.10
C VAL A 444 3.98 -15.81 18.30
N SER A 445 3.89 -15.89 16.96
CA SER A 445 3.77 -14.71 16.08
C SER A 445 2.51 -13.89 16.39
N ILE A 446 1.40 -14.56 16.74
CA ILE A 446 0.16 -13.90 17.19
C ILE A 446 0.39 -13.19 18.52
N THR A 447 1.01 -13.85 19.49
CA THR A 447 1.31 -13.27 20.81
C THR A 447 2.23 -12.04 20.69
N GLU A 448 3.17 -12.08 19.78
CA GLU A 448 4.07 -10.96 19.49
C GLU A 448 3.43 -9.85 18.65
N GLY A 449 2.22 -10.06 18.11
CA GLY A 449 1.45 -9.09 17.35
C GLY A 449 1.83 -8.95 15.87
N TYR A 450 2.59 -9.91 15.31
CA TYR A 450 2.95 -9.91 13.87
C TYR A 450 2.00 -10.72 12.99
N LEU A 451 1.07 -11.44 13.60
CA LEU A 451 0.07 -12.25 12.93
C LEU A 451 -1.26 -12.15 13.68
N THR A 452 -2.37 -12.33 12.98
CA THR A 452 -3.70 -12.46 13.57
C THR A 452 -4.15 -13.92 13.52
N GLU A 453 -5.21 -14.29 14.25
CA GLU A 453 -5.86 -15.62 14.13
C GLU A 453 -6.36 -15.87 12.69
N LEU A 454 -6.83 -14.83 12.03
CA LEU A 454 -7.24 -14.90 10.62
C LEU A 454 -6.03 -15.14 9.72
N GLY A 455 -4.95 -14.38 9.92
CA GLY A 455 -3.70 -14.53 9.21
C GLY A 455 -3.09 -15.93 9.39
N HIS A 456 -3.14 -16.50 10.61
CA HIS A 456 -2.75 -17.87 10.89
C HIS A 456 -3.55 -18.88 10.05
N ARG A 457 -4.89 -18.76 10.02
CA ARG A 457 -5.72 -19.67 9.20
C ARG A 457 -5.31 -19.64 7.73
N ARG A 458 -5.09 -18.44 7.15
CA ARG A 458 -4.63 -18.28 5.77
C ARG A 458 -3.27 -18.92 5.53
N GLN A 459 -2.32 -18.74 6.43
CA GLN A 459 -0.99 -19.36 6.31
C GLN A 459 -1.05 -20.88 6.42
N ARG A 460 -1.91 -21.38 7.31
CA ARG A 460 -2.14 -22.81 7.48
C ARG A 460 -2.73 -23.46 6.23
N ASP A 461 -3.64 -22.79 5.53
CA ASP A 461 -4.18 -23.25 4.24
C ASP A 461 -3.08 -23.31 3.17
N VAL A 462 -2.17 -22.35 3.14
CA VAL A 462 -0.98 -22.39 2.27
C VAL A 462 -0.10 -23.58 2.62
N ALA A 463 0.18 -23.80 3.91
CA ALA A 463 0.98 -24.94 4.37
C ALA A 463 0.35 -26.28 3.96
N ILE A 464 -0.96 -26.45 4.11
CA ILE A 464 -1.70 -27.62 3.67
C ILE A 464 -1.52 -27.86 2.17
N ALA A 465 -1.66 -26.81 1.35
CA ALA A 465 -1.48 -26.90 -0.09
C ALA A 465 -0.04 -27.24 -0.52
N LEU A 466 0.97 -26.80 0.26
CA LEU A 466 2.37 -27.19 0.06
C LEU A 466 2.59 -28.66 0.40
N LEU A 467 2.03 -29.13 1.54
CA LEU A 467 2.12 -30.54 1.94
C LEU A 467 1.44 -31.49 0.96
N ASP A 468 0.30 -31.08 0.37
CA ASP A 468 -0.36 -31.82 -0.70
C ASP A 468 0.56 -31.92 -1.94
N GLY A 469 1.26 -30.84 -2.27
CA GLY A 469 2.24 -30.80 -3.37
C GLY A 469 3.47 -31.68 -3.12
N ILE A 470 3.90 -31.82 -1.86
CA ILE A 470 4.99 -32.72 -1.44
C ILE A 470 4.53 -34.17 -1.48
N GLY A 471 3.25 -34.46 -1.28
CA GLY A 471 2.73 -35.81 -1.06
C GLY A 471 3.05 -36.31 0.38
N ALA A 472 3.06 -35.41 1.34
CA ALA A 472 3.28 -35.71 2.74
C ALA A 472 2.06 -36.45 3.35
N ASN A 473 2.30 -37.59 3.99
CA ASN A 473 1.30 -38.42 4.65
C ASN A 473 1.23 -38.11 6.15
#